data_c777878ef71113a3784066fe478599a4
#
_entry.id   c777878ef71113a3784066fe478599a4
#
_cell.length_a   1.000
_cell.length_b   1.000
_cell.length_c   1.000
_cell.angle_alpha   90.00
_cell.angle_beta   90.00
_cell.angle_gamma   90.00
#
_symmetry.space_group_name_H-M   'P 1'
#
loop_
_entity.id
_entity.type
_entity.pdbx_description
1 polymer ?
#
loop_
_entity_poly.entity_id
_entity_poly.type
_entity_poly.pdbx_seq_one_letter_code
_entity_poly.pdbx_strand_id
1 'polypeptide(L)'
;MIVEDDPDIAELVSRHLEKFGFTIEKCIEFHNVLKEFEKAKPHLVLLDINLPAYDGFYWCGKIREKSSCPIIFLSSRNADSDQVYAMMNGGDDYVTKPFSLDVLTAKVTAILRRTYG
;
A
#
# COMPACT_ATOMS: atom_id res chain seq x y z
N MET A 1 -1.75 -6.82 0.64
CA MET A 1 -3.01 -6.13 1.04
C MET A 1 -3.10 -4.79 0.33
N ILE A 2 -4.28 -4.45 -0.17
CA ILE A 2 -4.51 -3.17 -0.82
C ILE A 2 -5.47 -2.35 0.02
N VAL A 3 -5.07 -1.12 0.36
CA VAL A 3 -5.87 -0.15 1.10
C VAL A 3 -6.14 1.02 0.17
N GLU A 4 -7.22 0.93 -0.60
CA GLU A 4 -7.63 1.87 -1.62
C GLU A 4 -9.16 1.94 -1.65
N ASP A 5 -9.73 3.13 -1.42
CA ASP A 5 -11.19 3.28 -1.34
C ASP A 5 -11.87 3.46 -2.70
N ASP A 6 -11.10 3.73 -3.77
CA ASP A 6 -11.66 3.71 -5.12
C ASP A 6 -11.74 2.24 -5.59
N PRO A 7 -12.95 1.67 -5.72
CA PRO A 7 -13.10 0.26 -6.03
C PRO A 7 -12.57 -0.11 -7.42
N ASP A 8 -12.58 0.83 -8.37
CA ASP A 8 -12.09 0.57 -9.72
C ASP A 8 -10.57 0.41 -9.73
N ILE A 9 -9.87 1.27 -8.99
CA ILE A 9 -8.42 1.20 -8.86
C ILE A 9 -8.03 -0.07 -8.10
N ALA A 10 -8.70 -0.35 -6.99
CA ALA A 10 -8.44 -1.54 -6.19
C ALA A 10 -8.61 -2.82 -7.02
N GLU A 11 -9.66 -2.89 -7.82
CA GLU A 11 -9.92 -4.06 -8.67
C GLU A 11 -8.87 -4.18 -9.78
N LEU A 12 -8.54 -3.08 -10.44
CA LEU A 12 -7.57 -3.07 -11.52
C LEU A 12 -6.20 -3.55 -11.03
N VAL A 13 -5.73 -3.01 -9.92
CA VAL A 13 -4.45 -3.39 -9.31
C VAL A 13 -4.48 -4.85 -8.87
N SER A 14 -5.56 -5.28 -8.22
CA SER A 14 -5.70 -6.66 -7.74
C SER A 14 -5.61 -7.66 -8.87
N ARG A 15 -6.36 -7.44 -9.94
CA ARG A 15 -6.36 -8.35 -11.11
C ARG A 15 -4.98 -8.45 -11.75
N HIS A 16 -4.31 -7.31 -11.88
CA HIS A 16 -2.99 -7.29 -12.50
C HIS A 16 -1.97 -8.06 -11.66
N LEU A 17 -1.95 -7.82 -10.36
CA LEU A 17 -1.01 -8.51 -9.47
C LEU A 17 -1.32 -10.01 -9.36
N GLU A 18 -2.59 -10.38 -9.38
CA GLU A 18 -2.98 -11.80 -9.35
C GLU A 18 -2.44 -12.58 -10.54
N LYS A 19 -2.30 -11.94 -11.71
CA LYS A 19 -1.70 -12.56 -12.89
C LYS A 19 -0.23 -12.94 -12.67
N PHE A 20 0.43 -12.29 -11.74
CA PHE A 20 1.83 -12.57 -11.41
C PHE A 20 1.96 -13.50 -10.19
N GLY A 21 0.85 -14.12 -9.77
CA GLY A 21 0.87 -15.13 -8.71
C GLY A 21 0.68 -14.58 -7.30
N PHE A 22 0.40 -13.29 -7.14
CA PHE A 22 0.15 -12.71 -5.82
C PHE A 22 -1.28 -12.98 -5.36
N THR A 23 -1.45 -13.24 -4.07
CA THR A 23 -2.75 -13.34 -3.43
C THR A 23 -3.10 -11.98 -2.83
N ILE A 24 -4.26 -11.44 -3.19
CA ILE A 24 -4.63 -10.08 -2.82
C ILE A 24 -5.75 -10.06 -1.79
N GLU A 25 -5.51 -9.33 -0.70
CA GLU A 25 -6.53 -9.00 0.28
C GLU A 25 -6.88 -7.51 0.10
N LYS A 26 -8.14 -7.22 -0.17
CA LYS A 26 -8.63 -5.83 -0.28
C LYS A 26 -9.18 -5.39 1.06
N CYS A 27 -8.68 -4.26 1.57
CA CYS A 27 -9.25 -3.65 2.76
C CYS A 27 -10.65 -3.12 2.44
N ILE A 28 -11.62 -3.44 3.27
CA ILE A 28 -13.00 -2.97 3.12
C ILE A 28 -13.45 -2.09 4.28
N GLU A 29 -12.82 -2.20 5.44
CA GLU A 29 -13.17 -1.43 6.63
C GLU A 29 -12.14 -0.34 6.88
N PHE A 30 -12.36 0.84 6.27
CA PHE A 30 -11.40 1.94 6.31
C PHE A 30 -11.33 2.65 7.67
N HIS A 31 -12.26 2.36 8.57
CA HIS A 31 -12.20 2.87 9.94
C HIS A 31 -11.26 2.05 10.83
N ASN A 32 -10.89 0.85 10.37
CA ASN A 32 -10.04 -0.03 11.16
C ASN A 32 -9.08 -0.84 10.28
N VAL A 33 -8.23 -0.13 9.56
CA VAL A 33 -7.25 -0.74 8.66
C VAL A 33 -6.26 -1.62 9.42
N LEU A 34 -5.85 -1.19 10.61
CA LEU A 34 -4.90 -1.97 11.43
C LEU A 34 -5.46 -3.34 11.79
N LYS A 35 -6.74 -3.43 12.11
CA LYS A 35 -7.39 -4.71 12.43
C LYS A 35 -7.37 -5.65 11.23
N GLU A 36 -7.68 -5.14 10.04
CA GLU A 36 -7.62 -5.95 8.83
C GLU A 36 -6.18 -6.36 8.50
N PHE A 37 -5.22 -5.47 8.75
CA PHE A 37 -3.80 -5.77 8.58
C PHE A 37 -3.37 -6.92 9.49
N GLU A 38 -3.72 -6.85 10.76
CA GLU A 38 -3.36 -7.88 11.74
C GLU A 38 -4.00 -9.23 11.41
N LYS A 39 -5.21 -9.21 10.88
CA LYS A 39 -5.92 -10.42 10.47
C LYS A 39 -5.32 -11.03 9.20
N ALA A 40 -5.05 -10.19 8.20
CA ALA A 40 -4.54 -10.64 6.90
C ALA A 40 -3.08 -11.07 6.95
N LYS A 41 -2.28 -10.47 7.82
CA LYS A 41 -0.84 -10.71 7.93
C LYS A 41 -0.15 -10.64 6.57
N PRO A 42 -0.29 -9.53 5.85
CA PRO A 42 0.22 -9.43 4.49
C PRO A 42 1.74 -9.34 4.46
N HIS A 43 2.31 -9.69 3.32
CA HIS A 43 3.75 -9.54 3.08
C HIS A 43 4.10 -8.14 2.61
N LEU A 44 3.11 -7.39 2.12
CA LEU A 44 3.28 -6.02 1.63
C LEU A 44 1.93 -5.32 1.63
N VAL A 45 1.93 -4.01 1.91
CA VAL A 45 0.73 -3.19 1.87
C VAL A 45 0.89 -2.12 0.79
N LEU A 46 -0.09 -2.03 -0.11
CA LEU A 46 -0.26 -0.88 -0.98
C LEU A 46 -1.27 0.05 -0.30
N LEU A 47 -0.86 1.27 -0.02
CA LEU A 47 -1.60 2.15 0.88
C LEU A 47 -1.83 3.52 0.25
N ASP A 48 -3.08 3.87 -0.01
CA ASP A 48 -3.43 5.22 -0.44
C ASP A 48 -3.36 6.17 0.76
N ILE A 49 -3.13 7.45 0.47
CA ILE A 49 -3.09 8.49 1.48
C ILE A 49 -4.49 9.05 1.75
N ASN A 50 -5.22 9.40 0.69
CA ASN A 50 -6.53 10.02 0.83
C ASN A 50 -7.61 8.96 1.05
N LEU A 51 -7.78 8.58 2.30
CA LEU A 51 -8.74 7.56 2.71
C LEU A 51 -9.83 8.19 3.59
N PRO A 52 -11.03 7.58 3.67
CA PRO A 52 -12.05 8.04 4.61
C PRO A 52 -11.61 7.79 6.04
N ALA A 53 -12.07 8.63 6.96
CA ALA A 53 -11.78 8.64 8.40
C ALA A 53 -10.35 9.06 8.71
N TYR A 54 -9.37 8.16 8.57
CA TYR A 54 -7.95 8.44 8.81
C TYR A 54 -7.17 8.24 7.53
N ASP A 55 -6.17 9.10 7.28
CA ASP A 55 -5.38 9.02 6.06
C ASP A 55 -4.33 7.89 6.09
N GLY A 56 -3.65 7.70 4.95
CA GLY A 56 -2.64 6.65 4.84
C GLY A 56 -1.43 6.88 5.74
N PHE A 57 -1.06 8.11 6.02
CA PHE A 57 0.04 8.40 6.94
C PHE A 57 -0.27 7.90 8.34
N TYR A 58 -1.50 8.12 8.80
CA TYR A 58 -1.95 7.63 10.09
C TYR A 58 -1.82 6.11 10.17
N TRP A 59 -2.33 5.41 9.16
CA TRP A 59 -2.30 3.94 9.16
C TRP A 59 -0.88 3.39 9.01
N CYS A 60 -0.03 4.06 8.26
CA CYS A 60 1.39 3.69 8.17
C CYS A 60 2.04 3.74 9.55
N GLY A 61 1.80 4.81 10.29
CA GLY A 61 2.30 4.94 11.66
C GLY A 61 1.79 3.83 12.57
N LYS A 62 0.50 3.49 12.48
CA LYS A 62 -0.08 2.42 13.29
C LYS A 62 0.51 1.05 12.95
N ILE A 63 0.69 0.77 11.67
CA ILE A 63 1.31 -0.48 11.23
C ILE A 63 2.76 -0.56 11.75
N ARG A 64 3.51 0.54 11.66
CA ARG A 64 4.90 0.60 12.10
C ARG A 64 5.09 0.38 13.59
N GLU A 65 4.09 0.67 14.40
CA GLU A 65 4.15 0.37 15.85
C GLU A 65 4.21 -1.14 16.09
N LYS A 66 3.79 -1.96 15.14
CA LYS A 66 3.65 -3.41 15.31
C LYS A 66 4.42 -4.25 14.30
N SER A 67 4.86 -3.67 13.20
CA SER A 67 5.41 -4.46 12.10
C SER A 67 6.37 -3.66 11.23
N SER A 68 7.34 -4.35 10.64
CA SER A 68 8.22 -3.81 9.61
C SER A 68 7.78 -4.24 8.21
N CYS A 69 6.54 -4.70 8.05
CA CYS A 69 5.98 -5.08 6.76
C CYS A 69 6.17 -3.98 5.73
N PRO A 70 6.66 -4.29 4.53
CA PRO A 70 6.83 -3.28 3.49
C PRO A 70 5.54 -2.55 3.15
N ILE A 71 5.64 -1.23 3.00
CA ILE A 71 4.52 -0.37 2.63
C ILE A 71 4.92 0.46 1.42
N ILE A 72 4.14 0.36 0.34
CA ILE A 72 4.25 1.23 -0.83
C ILE A 72 3.04 2.16 -0.82
N PHE A 73 3.29 3.46 -0.77
CA PHE A 73 2.21 4.44 -0.91
C PHE A 73 1.79 4.55 -2.37
N LEU A 74 0.49 4.61 -2.61
CA LEU A 74 -0.09 4.71 -3.93
C LEU A 74 -1.09 5.86 -3.90
N SER A 75 -0.71 7.05 -4.40
CA SER A 75 -1.50 8.25 -4.17
C SER A 75 -1.43 9.24 -5.33
N SER A 76 -2.48 10.06 -5.46
CA SER A 76 -2.50 11.19 -6.40
C SER A 76 -1.72 12.40 -5.88
N ARG A 77 -1.34 12.41 -4.60
CA ARG A 77 -0.49 13.48 -4.06
C ARG A 77 0.91 13.33 -4.65
N ASN A 78 1.40 14.37 -5.31
CA ASN A 78 2.67 14.31 -6.03
C ASN A 78 3.69 15.38 -5.61
N ALA A 79 3.41 16.14 -4.56
CA ALA A 79 4.36 17.10 -4.03
C ALA A 79 5.54 16.39 -3.36
N ASP A 80 6.72 16.97 -3.47
CA ASP A 80 7.91 16.43 -2.82
C ASP A 80 7.71 16.26 -1.32
N SER A 81 7.01 17.22 -0.68
CA SER A 81 6.74 17.15 0.76
C SER A 81 5.90 15.95 1.14
N ASP A 82 4.94 15.54 0.30
CA ASP A 82 4.13 14.33 0.55
C ASP A 82 4.99 13.09 0.50
N GLN A 83 5.89 12.99 -0.48
CA GLN A 83 6.78 11.85 -0.63
C GLN A 83 7.78 11.76 0.52
N VAL A 84 8.38 12.89 0.89
CA VAL A 84 9.31 12.94 2.02
C VAL A 84 8.61 12.52 3.30
N TYR A 85 7.42 13.05 3.55
CA TYR A 85 6.65 12.73 4.75
C TYR A 85 6.30 11.25 4.81
N ALA A 86 5.91 10.66 3.67
CA ALA A 86 5.58 9.23 3.58
C ALA A 86 6.78 8.36 3.96
N MET A 87 7.95 8.68 3.41
CA MET A 87 9.17 7.91 3.68
C MET A 87 9.63 8.08 5.12
N MET A 88 9.53 9.27 5.68
CA MET A 88 9.88 9.54 7.07
C MET A 88 8.93 8.85 8.06
N ASN A 89 7.69 8.60 7.66
CA ASN A 89 6.72 7.89 8.49
C ASN A 89 6.80 6.37 8.35
N GLY A 90 7.73 5.86 7.55
CA GLY A 90 7.98 4.43 7.47
C GLY A 90 7.59 3.76 6.16
N GLY A 91 7.25 4.54 5.13
CA GLY A 91 7.01 3.99 3.79
C GLY A 91 8.31 3.49 3.16
N ASP A 92 8.20 2.46 2.34
CA ASP A 92 9.35 1.88 1.64
C ASP A 92 9.46 2.42 0.21
N ASP A 93 8.35 2.83 -0.38
CA ASP A 93 8.34 3.44 -1.71
C ASP A 93 7.06 4.27 -1.88
N TYR A 94 7.01 5.02 -2.97
CA TYR A 94 5.91 5.93 -3.27
C TYR A 94 5.62 5.89 -4.77
N VAL A 95 4.39 5.61 -5.15
CA VAL A 95 3.95 5.55 -6.55
C VAL A 95 2.83 6.55 -6.76
N THR A 96 3.03 7.48 -7.69
CA THR A 96 2.07 8.56 -7.97
C THR A 96 1.03 8.12 -9.01
N LYS A 97 -0.23 8.40 -8.75
CA LYS A 97 -1.32 8.19 -9.72
C LYS A 97 -1.34 9.34 -10.74
N PRO A 98 -1.60 9.08 -12.01
CA PRO A 98 -1.77 7.76 -12.64
C PRO A 98 -0.43 7.03 -12.76
N PHE A 99 -0.46 5.72 -12.69
CA PHE A 99 0.75 4.91 -12.67
C PHE A 99 0.68 3.78 -13.69
N SER A 100 1.85 3.23 -14.02
CA SER A 100 1.95 2.03 -14.84
C SER A 100 1.78 0.80 -13.96
N LEU A 101 0.89 -0.10 -14.35
CA LEU A 101 0.71 -1.37 -13.63
C LEU A 101 1.99 -2.22 -13.67
N ASP A 102 2.72 -2.16 -14.78
CA ASP A 102 3.98 -2.90 -14.91
C ASP A 102 5.06 -2.35 -13.98
N VAL A 103 5.15 -1.02 -13.86
CA VAL A 103 6.09 -0.39 -12.94
C VAL A 103 5.73 -0.74 -11.49
N LEU A 104 4.45 -0.69 -11.14
CA LEU A 104 4.00 -1.05 -9.80
C LEU A 104 4.35 -2.51 -9.48
N THR A 105 4.10 -3.41 -10.41
CA THR A 105 4.42 -4.84 -10.25
C THR A 105 5.91 -5.05 -10.05
N ALA A 106 6.74 -4.34 -10.82
CA ALA A 106 8.19 -4.42 -10.68
C ALA A 106 8.66 -3.95 -9.29
N LYS A 107 8.07 -2.87 -8.78
CA LYS A 107 8.40 -2.36 -7.45
C LYS A 107 7.98 -3.32 -6.35
N VAL A 108 6.78 -3.89 -6.45
CA VAL A 108 6.28 -4.89 -5.51
C VAL A 108 7.23 -6.10 -5.49
N THR A 109 7.55 -6.62 -6.66
CA THR A 109 8.45 -7.77 -6.79
C THR A 109 9.82 -7.49 -6.19
N ALA A 110 10.39 -6.33 -6.48
CA ALA A 110 11.72 -5.95 -5.99
C ALA A 110 11.75 -5.83 -4.46
N ILE A 111 10.72 -5.21 -3.87
CA ILE A 111 10.65 -5.04 -2.41
C ILE A 111 10.46 -6.39 -1.73
N LEU A 112 9.60 -7.24 -2.25
CA LEU A 112 9.38 -8.57 -1.68
C LEU A 112 10.65 -9.42 -1.73
N ARG A 113 11.39 -9.35 -2.85
CA ARG A 113 12.66 -10.06 -2.99
C ARG A 113 13.69 -9.58 -1.96
N ARG A 114 13.79 -8.27 -1.74
CA ARG A 114 14.75 -7.70 -0.77
C ARG A 114 14.36 -8.01 0.67
N THR A 115 13.07 -8.10 0.95
CA THR A 115 12.57 -8.30 2.31
C THR A 115 12.52 -9.78 2.71
N TYR A 116 12.10 -10.64 1.80
CA TYR A 116 11.79 -12.05 2.13
C TYR A 116 12.65 -13.05 1.37
N GLY A 117 13.35 -12.61 0.37
CA GLY A 117 13.96 -13.55 -0.46
C GLY A 117 15.22 -13.59 -0.93
#